data_aaa14cb9176734cb017a9154dce1388b
#
_entry.id   aaa14cb9176734cb017a9154dce1388b
#
_cell.length_a   1.000
_cell.length_b   1.000
_cell.length_c   1.000
_cell.angle_alpha   90.00
_cell.angle_beta   90.00
_cell.angle_gamma   90.00
#
_symmetry.space_group_name_H-M   'P 1'
#
loop_
_entity.id
_entity.type
_entity.pdbx_description
1 polymer ?
#
loop_
_entity_poly.entity_id
_entity_poly.type
_entity_poly.pdbx_seq_one_letter_code
_entity_poly.pdbx_strand_id
1 'polypeptide(L)'
;MRPHPHSTLGHGDTLRVATYNIHKGVRGVGPRKRLEIHNLGLGIEALDADLVFLQEVRSFHHREARHFERTWFGWPREGQAEFLAPEGYEVAYRTNAVTKHGEHGNALLSRWPIGDIGHHDVSDHRFEQRGLLHVPVSWNGQRVHAVVAHLGLMHASRVRQVERLAAFITAHVPAGEMLAVAGDFNDWGEKLDAPMRECGLQRAQAGARLNTFPSRVPVFSLDRIYPRGLRCVTSTVPRGTAWARMSDHLPLVAEFVAA
;
A
#
# COMPACT_ATOMS: atom_id res chain seq x y z
N MET A 1 -22.09 13.15 -19.99
CA MET A 1 -21.77 12.44 -18.76
C MET A 1 -22.56 11.14 -18.81
N ARG A 2 -21.91 9.99 -19.12
CA ARG A 2 -22.60 8.69 -19.15
C ARG A 2 -22.38 8.03 -17.81
N PRO A 3 -23.40 7.48 -17.13
CA PRO A 3 -23.23 6.77 -15.88
C PRO A 3 -22.43 5.48 -16.12
N HIS A 4 -21.41 5.25 -15.31
CA HIS A 4 -20.73 3.96 -15.28
C HIS A 4 -21.74 2.88 -14.83
N PRO A 5 -21.69 1.66 -15.38
CA PRO A 5 -22.54 0.59 -14.93
C PRO A 5 -22.14 0.24 -13.48
N HIS A 6 -23.00 0.54 -12.53
CA HIS A 6 -22.88 0.06 -11.16
C HIS A 6 -22.91 -1.48 -11.20
N SER A 7 -21.88 -2.08 -10.62
CA SER A 7 -21.85 -3.54 -10.40
C SER A 7 -23.09 -3.91 -9.59
N THR A 8 -23.80 -4.94 -10.02
CA THR A 8 -25.00 -5.49 -9.37
C THR A 8 -24.69 -6.28 -8.10
N LEU A 9 -23.42 -6.31 -7.68
CA LEU A 9 -22.99 -6.93 -6.42
C LEU A 9 -23.21 -5.89 -5.30
N GLY A 10 -23.92 -6.29 -4.23
CA GLY A 10 -24.11 -5.43 -3.04
C GLY A 10 -22.75 -5.07 -2.42
N HIS A 11 -22.64 -3.91 -1.76
CA HIS A 11 -21.42 -3.44 -1.10
C HIS A 11 -20.82 -4.43 -0.08
N GLY A 12 -21.57 -5.49 0.32
CA GLY A 12 -21.10 -6.54 1.22
C GLY A 12 -20.36 -7.70 0.56
N ASP A 13 -20.51 -7.89 -0.76
CA ASP A 13 -20.01 -9.09 -1.46
C ASP A 13 -18.65 -8.86 -2.12
N THR A 14 -18.18 -7.63 -2.18
CA THR A 14 -16.89 -7.25 -2.76
C THR A 14 -15.96 -6.65 -1.72
N LEU A 15 -14.66 -6.98 -1.81
CA LEU A 15 -13.59 -6.39 -1.05
C LEU A 15 -12.79 -5.44 -1.96
N ARG A 16 -12.86 -4.15 -1.69
CA ARG A 16 -12.13 -3.12 -2.43
C ARG A 16 -10.80 -2.83 -1.75
N VAL A 17 -9.72 -3.10 -2.44
CA VAL A 17 -8.34 -2.98 -1.95
C VAL A 17 -7.60 -1.91 -2.73
N ALA A 18 -6.91 -1.01 -2.03
CA ALA A 18 -6.01 -0.03 -2.62
C ALA A 18 -4.59 -0.21 -2.08
N THR A 19 -3.57 0.01 -2.92
CA THR A 19 -2.18 0.19 -2.47
C THR A 19 -1.63 1.51 -2.97
N TYR A 20 -0.88 2.21 -2.11
CA TYR A 20 -0.37 3.54 -2.43
C TYR A 20 0.94 3.84 -1.68
N ASN A 21 2.04 4.02 -2.41
CA ASN A 21 3.25 4.62 -1.86
C ASN A 21 3.03 6.14 -1.77
N ILE A 22 2.97 6.68 -0.55
CA ILE A 22 2.62 8.09 -0.27
C ILE A 22 3.83 9.03 -0.25
N HIS A 23 5.01 8.52 -0.56
CA HIS A 23 6.26 9.29 -0.57
C HIS A 23 6.43 10.18 0.66
N LYS A 24 6.19 9.61 1.85
CA LYS A 24 6.35 10.28 3.16
C LYS A 24 5.44 11.51 3.36
N GLY A 25 4.36 11.63 2.59
CA GLY A 25 3.43 12.76 2.66
C GLY A 25 3.99 14.10 2.19
N VAL A 26 5.14 14.09 1.50
CA VAL A 26 5.84 15.29 1.02
C VAL A 26 6.30 15.12 -0.41
N ARG A 27 6.42 16.22 -1.14
CA ARG A 27 6.90 16.23 -2.53
C ARG A 27 7.89 17.36 -2.78
N GLY A 28 8.80 17.16 -3.74
CA GLY A 28 9.83 18.12 -4.09
C GLY A 28 11.07 18.04 -3.21
N VAL A 29 12.06 18.89 -3.46
CA VAL A 29 13.37 18.88 -2.80
C VAL A 29 13.72 20.27 -2.29
N GLY A 30 14.41 20.34 -1.16
CA GLY A 30 14.91 21.59 -0.59
C GLY A 30 13.80 22.64 -0.34
N PRO A 31 14.01 23.90 -0.75
CA PRO A 31 13.03 24.99 -0.52
C PRO A 31 11.72 24.81 -1.30
N ARG A 32 11.71 23.97 -2.34
CA ARG A 32 10.51 23.68 -3.14
C ARG A 32 9.71 22.48 -2.62
N LYS A 33 10.07 21.96 -1.46
CA LYS A 33 9.36 20.88 -0.81
C LYS A 33 7.96 21.33 -0.42
N ARG A 34 6.96 20.49 -0.66
CA ARG A 34 5.56 20.74 -0.36
C ARG A 34 5.01 19.63 0.50
N LEU A 35 4.16 19.99 1.42
CA LEU A 35 3.39 19.07 2.25
C LEU A 35 2.15 18.63 1.45
N GLU A 36 2.04 17.34 1.18
CA GLU A 36 0.92 16.77 0.42
C GLU A 36 0.02 15.87 1.28
N ILE A 37 0.34 15.69 2.56
CA ILE A 37 -0.38 14.77 3.45
C ILE A 37 -1.89 15.08 3.53
N HIS A 38 -2.28 16.35 3.50
CA HIS A 38 -3.69 16.78 3.54
C HIS A 38 -4.42 16.42 2.23
N ASN A 39 -3.75 16.59 1.08
CA ASN A 39 -4.28 16.17 -0.21
C ASN A 39 -4.36 14.64 -0.31
N LEU A 40 -3.37 13.94 0.28
CA LEU A 40 -3.38 12.47 0.37
C LEU A 40 -4.56 11.96 1.19
N GLY A 41 -4.90 12.63 2.31
CA GLY A 41 -6.09 12.28 3.10
C GLY A 41 -7.38 12.34 2.26
N LEU A 42 -7.61 13.44 1.56
CA LEU A 42 -8.73 13.58 0.62
C LEU A 42 -8.69 12.53 -0.50
N GLY A 43 -7.50 12.22 -1.00
CA GLY A 43 -7.30 11.18 -2.01
C GLY A 43 -7.67 9.80 -1.49
N ILE A 44 -7.20 9.43 -0.30
CA ILE A 44 -7.49 8.13 0.32
C ILE A 44 -8.98 7.98 0.58
N GLU A 45 -9.64 9.01 1.10
CA GLU A 45 -11.09 9.02 1.26
C GLU A 45 -11.82 8.81 -0.09
N ALA A 46 -11.36 9.47 -1.15
CA ALA A 46 -11.92 9.34 -2.50
C ALA A 46 -11.67 7.96 -3.15
N LEU A 47 -10.72 7.15 -2.66
CA LEU A 47 -10.54 5.76 -3.12
C LEU A 47 -11.70 4.88 -2.67
N ASP A 48 -12.36 5.21 -1.57
CA ASP A 48 -13.47 4.44 -0.97
C ASP A 48 -13.13 2.94 -0.88
N ALA A 49 -11.90 2.62 -0.46
CA ALA A 49 -11.39 1.26 -0.40
C ALA A 49 -11.57 0.67 1.00
N ASP A 50 -11.96 -0.60 1.08
CA ASP A 50 -12.12 -1.31 2.36
C ASP A 50 -10.79 -1.51 3.07
N LEU A 51 -9.72 -1.76 2.30
CA LEU A 51 -8.36 -1.91 2.79
C LEU A 51 -7.42 -1.00 1.98
N VAL A 52 -6.63 -0.18 2.68
CA VAL A 52 -5.63 0.70 2.05
C VAL A 52 -4.24 0.32 2.56
N PHE A 53 -3.41 -0.21 1.68
CA PHE A 53 -2.03 -0.62 1.93
C PHE A 53 -1.09 0.56 1.61
N LEU A 54 -0.48 1.14 2.63
CA LEU A 54 0.36 2.33 2.48
C LEU A 54 1.84 2.02 2.69
N GLN A 55 2.69 2.61 1.86
CA GLN A 55 4.13 2.53 1.95
C GLN A 55 4.74 3.92 2.15
N GLU A 56 5.94 3.97 2.72
CA GLU A 56 6.65 5.20 3.09
C GLU A 56 5.89 6.10 4.06
N VAL A 57 5.10 5.52 4.94
CA VAL A 57 4.33 6.23 5.98
C VAL A 57 5.26 6.62 7.13
N ARG A 58 5.15 7.85 7.64
CA ARG A 58 5.89 8.34 8.80
C ARG A 58 5.03 8.35 10.06
N SER A 59 5.53 7.80 11.16
CA SER A 59 4.94 8.03 12.47
C SER A 59 5.28 9.45 12.95
N PHE A 60 6.56 9.81 12.88
CA PHE A 60 6.99 11.20 13.13
C PHE A 60 8.24 11.56 12.30
N HIS A 61 8.49 12.88 12.15
CA HIS A 61 9.71 13.38 11.53
C HIS A 61 10.01 14.82 11.94
N HIS A 62 10.87 15.02 12.92
CA HIS A 62 11.12 16.33 13.56
C HIS A 62 11.55 17.43 12.58
N ARG A 63 12.39 17.12 11.60
CA ARG A 63 12.87 18.12 10.63
C ARG A 63 11.75 18.59 9.71
N GLU A 64 10.87 17.68 9.25
CA GLU A 64 9.75 18.03 8.40
C GLU A 64 8.68 18.79 9.20
N ALA A 65 8.39 18.38 10.42
CA ALA A 65 7.47 19.10 11.30
C ALA A 65 7.88 20.55 11.46
N ARG A 66 9.17 20.83 11.76
CA ARG A 66 9.68 22.20 11.84
C ARG A 66 9.64 22.93 10.50
N HIS A 67 9.94 22.25 9.39
CA HIS A 67 9.95 22.87 8.06
C HIS A 67 8.55 23.37 7.66
N PHE A 68 7.51 22.58 8.00
CA PHE A 68 6.11 22.89 7.67
C PHE A 68 5.32 23.55 8.79
N GLU A 69 5.93 23.86 9.93
CA GLU A 69 5.27 24.46 11.10
C GLU A 69 4.48 25.74 10.76
N ARG A 70 4.98 26.56 9.80
CA ARG A 70 4.39 27.80 9.36
C ARG A 70 3.51 27.70 8.12
N THR A 71 3.28 26.49 7.61
CA THR A 71 2.33 26.28 6.50
C THR A 71 0.89 26.30 7.03
N TRP A 72 -0.06 26.64 6.16
CA TRP A 72 -1.46 26.85 6.56
C TRP A 72 -2.05 25.67 7.34
N PHE A 73 -1.81 24.43 6.90
CA PHE A 73 -2.30 23.25 7.60
C PHE A 73 -1.27 22.59 8.52
N GLY A 74 0.02 22.90 8.35
CA GLY A 74 1.09 22.34 9.16
C GLY A 74 1.33 20.83 8.98
N TRP A 75 2.30 20.31 9.70
CA TRP A 75 2.51 18.88 9.83
C TRP A 75 1.50 18.28 10.81
N PRO A 76 0.88 17.11 10.54
CA PRO A 76 -0.04 16.46 11.47
C PRO A 76 0.59 16.24 12.85
N ARG A 77 -0.19 16.33 13.92
CA ARG A 77 0.27 16.05 15.28
C ARG A 77 0.36 14.58 15.58
N GLU A 78 -0.56 13.80 15.03
CA GLU A 78 -0.58 12.34 15.03
C GLU A 78 0.33 11.77 13.94
N GLY A 79 0.55 10.44 13.96
CA GLY A 79 1.23 9.73 12.89
C GLY A 79 0.47 9.84 11.55
N GLN A 80 1.20 9.73 10.45
CA GLN A 80 0.57 9.85 9.13
C GLN A 80 -0.48 8.77 8.87
N ALA A 81 -0.32 7.56 9.44
CA ALA A 81 -1.30 6.50 9.28
C ALA A 81 -2.65 6.87 9.90
N GLU A 82 -2.62 7.36 11.13
CA GLU A 82 -3.80 7.83 11.88
C GLU A 82 -4.44 9.04 11.20
N PHE A 83 -3.62 10.00 10.76
CA PHE A 83 -4.10 11.20 10.05
C PHE A 83 -4.79 10.88 8.71
N LEU A 84 -4.30 9.85 8.01
CA LEU A 84 -4.82 9.47 6.70
C LEU A 84 -6.04 8.53 6.76
N ALA A 85 -6.31 7.97 7.93
CA ALA A 85 -7.42 7.04 8.10
C ALA A 85 -8.77 7.75 7.98
N PRO A 86 -9.67 7.33 7.06
CA PRO A 86 -11.04 7.81 7.06
C PRO A 86 -11.76 7.50 8.37
N GLU A 87 -12.81 8.24 8.69
CA GLU A 87 -13.59 8.03 9.91
C GLU A 87 -14.10 6.59 10.00
N GLY A 88 -13.92 5.97 11.17
CA GLY A 88 -14.34 4.58 11.44
C GLY A 88 -13.37 3.50 10.95
N TYR A 89 -12.23 3.87 10.35
CA TYR A 89 -11.23 2.88 9.97
C TYR A 89 -10.33 2.54 11.15
N GLU A 90 -9.94 1.27 11.22
CA GLU A 90 -8.87 0.80 12.10
C GLU A 90 -7.51 0.96 11.42
N VAL A 91 -6.46 1.20 12.21
CA VAL A 91 -5.12 1.52 11.74
C VAL A 91 -4.11 0.54 12.28
N ALA A 92 -3.29 -0.02 11.38
CA ALA A 92 -2.10 -0.76 11.74
C ALA A 92 -0.87 -0.08 11.12
N TYR A 93 0.17 0.16 11.92
CA TYR A 93 1.44 0.72 11.48
C TYR A 93 2.62 -0.05 12.07
N ARG A 94 3.67 -0.22 11.29
CA ARG A 94 4.98 -0.72 11.77
C ARG A 94 6.12 0.00 11.06
N THR A 95 7.09 0.42 11.85
CA THR A 95 8.32 1.04 11.38
C THR A 95 9.20 0.02 10.67
N ASN A 96 9.64 0.33 9.46
CA ASN A 96 10.65 -0.45 8.74
C ASN A 96 12.04 0.15 8.90
N ALA A 97 12.15 1.47 8.89
CA ALA A 97 13.44 2.17 8.93
C ALA A 97 13.42 3.37 9.88
N VAL A 98 14.47 3.44 10.70
CA VAL A 98 14.72 4.55 11.61
C VAL A 98 15.87 5.40 11.08
N THR A 99 15.69 6.72 11.08
CA THR A 99 16.68 7.70 10.64
C THR A 99 17.00 8.70 11.74
N LYS A 100 18.04 9.50 11.58
CA LYS A 100 18.41 10.57 12.53
C LYS A 100 17.25 11.55 12.84
N HIS A 101 16.30 11.72 11.93
CA HIS A 101 15.26 12.75 12.04
C HIS A 101 13.85 12.22 12.25
N GLY A 102 13.66 10.92 12.20
CA GLY A 102 12.37 10.27 12.34
C GLY A 102 12.41 8.86 11.76
N GLU A 103 11.25 8.29 11.56
CA GLU A 103 11.08 6.93 11.05
C GLU A 103 10.07 6.87 9.91
N HIS A 104 10.06 5.77 9.19
CA HIS A 104 9.02 5.47 8.22
C HIS A 104 8.82 3.96 8.09
N GLY A 105 7.64 3.58 7.67
CA GLY A 105 7.26 2.18 7.58
C GLY A 105 6.08 1.94 6.66
N ASN A 106 5.38 0.86 6.95
CA ASN A 106 4.17 0.43 6.27
C ASN A 106 2.96 0.63 7.17
N ALA A 107 1.81 0.94 6.56
CA ALA A 107 0.53 0.98 7.26
C ALA A 107 -0.57 0.25 6.49
N LEU A 108 -1.57 -0.22 7.24
CA LEU A 108 -2.85 -0.68 6.71
C LEU A 108 -3.95 0.17 7.34
N LEU A 109 -4.83 0.72 6.53
CA LEU A 109 -6.09 1.31 6.97
C LEU A 109 -7.19 0.33 6.60
N SER A 110 -8.08 0.00 7.53
CA SER A 110 -9.11 -1.01 7.35
C SER A 110 -10.48 -0.51 7.79
N ARG A 111 -11.48 -0.60 6.90
CA ARG A 111 -12.90 -0.42 7.24
C ARG A 111 -13.42 -1.57 8.11
N TRP A 112 -12.74 -2.71 8.07
CA TRP A 112 -13.11 -3.92 8.77
C TRP A 112 -12.27 -4.13 10.04
N PRO A 113 -12.78 -4.82 11.06
CA PRO A 113 -12.01 -5.11 12.27
C PRO A 113 -10.71 -5.84 11.97
N ILE A 114 -9.62 -5.41 12.61
CA ILE A 114 -8.29 -6.02 12.49
C ILE A 114 -7.95 -6.88 13.70
N GLY A 115 -7.11 -7.89 13.47
CA GLY A 115 -6.53 -8.72 14.50
C GLY A 115 -5.11 -8.29 14.90
N ASP A 116 -4.34 -9.22 15.44
CA ASP A 116 -2.98 -8.98 15.92
C ASP A 116 -2.04 -8.53 14.80
N ILE A 117 -1.35 -7.41 15.04
CA ILE A 117 -0.46 -6.77 14.08
C ILE A 117 0.93 -7.41 14.15
N GLY A 118 1.32 -8.12 13.10
CA GLY A 118 2.65 -8.70 12.92
C GLY A 118 3.59 -7.78 12.15
N HIS A 119 4.90 -7.87 12.47
CA HIS A 119 5.97 -7.26 11.68
C HIS A 119 7.05 -8.30 11.41
N HIS A 120 7.49 -8.40 10.16
CA HIS A 120 8.53 -9.33 9.77
C HIS A 120 9.62 -8.63 8.95
N ASP A 121 10.85 -8.65 9.47
CA ASP A 121 12.00 -8.03 8.82
C ASP A 121 12.41 -8.87 7.59
N VAL A 122 12.40 -8.24 6.42
CA VAL A 122 12.86 -8.81 5.17
C VAL A 122 14.07 -8.05 4.60
N SER A 123 14.71 -7.22 5.41
CA SER A 123 15.90 -6.46 5.00
C SER A 123 16.99 -7.40 4.47
N ASP A 124 17.52 -7.08 3.30
CA ASP A 124 18.60 -7.86 2.68
C ASP A 124 19.98 -7.37 3.15
N HIS A 125 20.10 -6.09 3.41
CA HIS A 125 21.31 -5.46 3.92
C HIS A 125 21.00 -4.23 4.78
N ARG A 126 21.94 -3.85 5.65
CA ARG A 126 21.76 -2.80 6.68
C ARG A 126 21.43 -1.40 6.16
N PHE A 127 21.67 -1.12 4.88
CA PHE A 127 21.45 0.21 4.30
C PHE A 127 20.05 0.39 3.72
N GLU A 128 19.30 -0.69 3.58
CA GLU A 128 17.94 -0.67 3.03
C GLU A 128 17.02 -1.55 3.89
N GLN A 129 16.48 -0.95 4.94
CA GLN A 129 15.60 -1.63 5.87
C GLN A 129 14.22 -1.81 5.23
N ARG A 130 13.71 -3.06 5.23
CA ARG A 130 12.43 -3.45 4.66
C ARG A 130 11.71 -4.40 5.60
N GLY A 131 10.40 -4.22 5.73
CA GLY A 131 9.56 -5.07 6.57
C GLY A 131 8.24 -5.39 5.89
N LEU A 132 7.66 -6.52 6.27
CA LEU A 132 6.28 -6.89 5.98
C LEU A 132 5.43 -6.49 7.19
N LEU A 133 4.35 -5.77 6.94
CA LEU A 133 3.31 -5.55 7.93
C LEU A 133 2.19 -6.55 7.66
N HIS A 134 1.93 -7.47 8.59
CA HIS A 134 0.89 -8.48 8.50
C HIS A 134 -0.26 -8.14 9.43
N VAL A 135 -1.47 -8.12 8.90
CA VAL A 135 -2.68 -7.79 9.64
C VAL A 135 -3.81 -8.72 9.18
N PRO A 136 -4.29 -9.62 10.04
CA PRO A 136 -5.54 -10.34 9.80
C PRO A 136 -6.72 -9.37 9.88
N VAL A 137 -7.63 -9.44 8.92
CA VAL A 137 -8.83 -8.60 8.82
C VAL A 137 -10.07 -9.50 8.80
N SER A 138 -11.12 -9.12 9.51
CA SER A 138 -12.40 -9.85 9.54
C SER A 138 -13.36 -9.26 8.50
N TRP A 139 -13.37 -9.80 7.28
CA TRP A 139 -14.27 -9.39 6.20
C TRP A 139 -15.46 -10.35 6.10
N ASN A 140 -16.67 -9.84 6.36
CA ASN A 140 -17.91 -10.65 6.33
C ASN A 140 -17.83 -11.96 7.14
N GLY A 141 -17.17 -11.93 8.30
CA GLY A 141 -16.95 -13.10 9.14
C GLY A 141 -15.89 -14.09 8.63
N GLN A 142 -15.25 -13.80 7.51
CA GLN A 142 -14.13 -14.56 6.99
C GLN A 142 -12.80 -13.82 7.25
N ARG A 143 -11.72 -14.57 7.44
CA ARG A 143 -10.41 -13.98 7.66
C ARG A 143 -9.69 -13.73 6.34
N VAL A 144 -9.23 -12.48 6.16
CA VAL A 144 -8.35 -12.06 5.08
C VAL A 144 -7.03 -11.60 5.68
N HIS A 145 -5.93 -12.24 5.31
CA HIS A 145 -4.60 -11.80 5.72
C HIS A 145 -4.13 -10.68 4.80
N ALA A 146 -3.98 -9.47 5.33
CA ALA A 146 -3.38 -8.34 4.62
C ALA A 146 -1.88 -8.28 4.91
N VAL A 147 -1.04 -8.29 3.88
CA VAL A 147 0.42 -8.16 4.00
C VAL A 147 0.87 -6.96 3.18
N VAL A 148 1.26 -5.87 3.88
CA VAL A 148 1.82 -4.69 3.23
C VAL A 148 3.32 -4.90 2.99
N ALA A 149 3.75 -4.76 1.75
CA ALA A 149 5.14 -4.92 1.33
C ALA A 149 5.68 -3.63 0.70
N HIS A 150 6.97 -3.34 0.96
CA HIS A 150 7.74 -2.36 0.20
C HIS A 150 9.13 -2.95 -0.02
N LEU A 151 9.39 -3.45 -1.22
CA LEU A 151 10.62 -4.18 -1.54
C LEU A 151 11.77 -3.24 -1.90
N GLY A 152 12.98 -3.79 -1.92
CA GLY A 152 14.22 -3.07 -2.18
C GLY A 152 14.41 -2.67 -3.65
N LEU A 153 15.35 -1.74 -3.86
CA LEU A 153 15.65 -1.21 -5.20
C LEU A 153 16.46 -2.18 -6.07
N MET A 154 17.28 -3.03 -5.45
CA MET A 154 18.14 -3.99 -6.16
C MET A 154 17.40 -5.27 -6.50
N HIS A 155 17.48 -5.73 -7.76
CA HIS A 155 16.78 -6.94 -8.19
C HIS A 155 17.14 -8.18 -7.36
N ALA A 156 18.42 -8.42 -7.11
CA ALA A 156 18.86 -9.55 -6.30
C ALA A 156 18.32 -9.51 -4.87
N SER A 157 18.23 -8.32 -4.27
CA SER A 157 17.60 -8.13 -2.94
C SER A 157 16.10 -8.46 -2.99
N ARG A 158 15.39 -8.00 -4.02
CA ARG A 158 13.96 -8.29 -4.18
C ARG A 158 13.68 -9.80 -4.30
N VAL A 159 14.51 -10.55 -5.03
CA VAL A 159 14.35 -12.02 -5.13
C VAL A 159 14.42 -12.65 -3.74
N ARG A 160 15.48 -12.34 -2.96
CA ARG A 160 15.61 -12.85 -1.58
C ARG A 160 14.49 -12.38 -0.65
N GLN A 161 13.98 -11.16 -0.86
CA GLN A 161 12.84 -10.64 -0.10
C GLN A 161 11.54 -11.39 -0.44
N VAL A 162 11.34 -11.80 -1.70
CA VAL A 162 10.21 -12.66 -2.11
C VAL A 162 10.35 -14.06 -1.51
N GLU A 163 11.55 -14.63 -1.45
CA GLU A 163 11.80 -15.91 -0.76
C GLU A 163 11.43 -15.83 0.74
N ARG A 164 11.80 -14.74 1.42
CA ARG A 164 11.41 -14.49 2.82
C ARG A 164 9.91 -14.26 2.98
N LEU A 165 9.28 -13.56 2.04
CA LEU A 165 7.81 -13.39 1.99
C LEU A 165 7.13 -14.76 1.84
N ALA A 166 7.62 -15.63 0.96
CA ALA A 166 7.08 -16.97 0.78
C ALA A 166 7.19 -17.81 2.06
N ALA A 167 8.36 -17.80 2.70
CA ALA A 167 8.58 -18.49 3.97
C ALA A 167 7.65 -17.93 5.07
N PHE A 168 7.48 -16.61 5.14
CA PHE A 168 6.54 -15.95 6.06
C PHE A 168 5.10 -16.42 5.83
N ILE A 169 4.62 -16.39 4.57
CA ILE A 169 3.27 -16.82 4.23
C ILE A 169 3.04 -18.28 4.63
N THR A 170 3.99 -19.15 4.33
CA THR A 170 3.91 -20.58 4.68
C THR A 170 3.82 -20.80 6.20
N ALA A 171 4.54 -20.01 6.98
CA ALA A 171 4.58 -20.15 8.44
C ALA A 171 3.38 -19.53 9.17
N HIS A 172 2.79 -18.45 8.62
CA HIS A 172 1.85 -17.60 9.37
C HIS A 172 0.46 -17.48 8.73
N VAL A 173 0.29 -17.91 7.47
CA VAL A 173 -1.00 -17.78 6.76
C VAL A 173 -1.52 -19.15 6.38
N PRO A 174 -2.55 -19.70 7.05
CA PRO A 174 -3.14 -21.00 6.72
C PRO A 174 -3.50 -21.09 5.23
N ALA A 175 -3.26 -22.26 4.62
CA ALA A 175 -3.42 -22.46 3.18
C ALA A 175 -4.85 -22.19 2.67
N GLY A 176 -5.86 -22.45 3.53
CA GLY A 176 -7.28 -22.24 3.21
C GLY A 176 -7.80 -20.82 3.48
N GLU A 177 -6.99 -19.93 4.05
CA GLU A 177 -7.40 -18.56 4.36
C GLU A 177 -7.06 -17.59 3.21
N MET A 178 -7.89 -16.56 3.05
CA MET A 178 -7.68 -15.54 2.03
C MET A 178 -6.48 -14.67 2.38
N LEU A 179 -5.75 -14.26 1.35
CA LEU A 179 -4.55 -13.43 1.48
C LEU A 179 -4.53 -12.35 0.40
N ALA A 180 -4.15 -11.15 0.77
CA ALA A 180 -3.77 -10.07 -0.15
C ALA A 180 -2.38 -9.55 0.23
N VAL A 181 -1.38 -9.75 -0.62
CA VAL A 181 -0.07 -9.10 -0.52
C VAL A 181 -0.08 -7.90 -1.44
N ALA A 182 0.06 -6.69 -0.89
CA ALA A 182 0.02 -5.47 -1.71
C ALA A 182 1.11 -4.48 -1.29
N GLY A 183 1.55 -3.67 -2.24
CA GLY A 183 2.55 -2.65 -1.99
C GLY A 183 3.36 -2.24 -3.21
N ASP A 184 4.47 -1.54 -2.92
CA ASP A 184 5.49 -1.17 -3.89
C ASP A 184 6.56 -2.26 -3.98
N PHE A 185 6.57 -2.97 -5.08
CA PHE A 185 7.51 -4.07 -5.33
C PHE A 185 8.81 -3.60 -5.98
N ASN A 186 8.93 -2.33 -6.37
CA ASN A 186 10.10 -1.76 -7.05
C ASN A 186 10.60 -2.60 -8.23
N ASP A 187 9.72 -3.37 -8.87
CA ASP A 187 10.07 -4.31 -9.91
C ASP A 187 10.01 -3.70 -11.32
N TRP A 188 11.00 -2.91 -11.62
CA TRP A 188 11.14 -2.17 -12.89
C TRP A 188 11.09 -3.03 -14.15
N GLY A 189 11.51 -4.30 -14.04
CA GLY A 189 11.60 -5.24 -15.16
C GLY A 189 10.50 -6.30 -15.17
N GLU A 190 9.54 -6.25 -14.26
CA GLU A 190 8.45 -7.24 -14.10
C GLU A 190 8.94 -8.68 -13.94
N LYS A 191 10.06 -8.86 -13.23
CA LYS A 191 10.73 -10.15 -13.05
C LYS A 191 10.23 -10.94 -11.84
N LEU A 192 9.43 -10.31 -10.96
CA LEU A 192 8.95 -10.95 -9.73
C LEU A 192 7.67 -11.76 -9.92
N ASP A 193 6.95 -11.62 -11.03
CA ASP A 193 5.71 -12.37 -11.26
C ASP A 193 5.93 -13.89 -11.30
N ALA A 194 7.10 -14.36 -11.79
CA ALA A 194 7.44 -15.78 -11.78
C ALA A 194 7.71 -16.30 -10.35
N PRO A 195 8.61 -15.72 -9.53
CA PRO A 195 8.79 -16.10 -8.13
C PRO A 195 7.50 -16.01 -7.30
N MET A 196 6.65 -14.99 -7.53
CA MET A 196 5.38 -14.88 -6.82
C MET A 196 4.40 -16.00 -7.18
N ARG A 197 4.35 -16.44 -8.45
CA ARG A 197 3.53 -17.59 -8.86
C ARG A 197 4.00 -18.89 -8.23
N GLU A 198 5.30 -19.09 -8.06
CA GLU A 198 5.88 -20.25 -7.36
C GLU A 198 5.41 -20.30 -5.89
N CYS A 199 5.13 -19.13 -5.31
CA CYS A 199 4.52 -19.00 -3.97
C CYS A 199 2.97 -19.11 -3.98
N GLY A 200 2.35 -19.49 -5.10
CA GLY A 200 0.90 -19.59 -5.23
C GLY A 200 0.18 -18.26 -5.35
N LEU A 201 0.89 -17.16 -5.66
CA LEU A 201 0.35 -15.81 -5.76
C LEU A 201 0.34 -15.33 -7.21
N GLN A 202 -0.82 -14.93 -7.70
CA GLN A 202 -0.97 -14.34 -9.02
C GLN A 202 -1.32 -12.86 -8.89
N ARG A 203 -0.74 -12.05 -9.76
CA ARG A 203 -1.00 -10.61 -9.78
C ARG A 203 -2.45 -10.32 -10.10
N ALA A 204 -3.09 -9.48 -9.27
CA ALA A 204 -4.43 -8.98 -9.53
C ALA A 204 -4.39 -8.02 -10.72
N GLN A 205 -4.89 -8.49 -11.86
CA GLN A 205 -4.98 -7.69 -13.06
C GLN A 205 -6.19 -8.12 -13.87
N ALA A 206 -7.13 -7.21 -14.03
CA ALA A 206 -8.25 -7.37 -14.93
C ALA A 206 -7.99 -6.49 -16.17
N GLY A 207 -7.42 -7.08 -17.23
CA GLY A 207 -7.20 -6.38 -18.49
C GLY A 207 -5.79 -5.81 -18.68
N ALA A 208 -5.67 -4.54 -19.12
CA ALA A 208 -4.43 -3.91 -19.52
C ALA A 208 -3.44 -3.67 -18.36
N ARG A 209 -2.16 -3.54 -18.69
CA ARG A 209 -1.09 -3.18 -17.75
C ARG A 209 -1.39 -1.89 -17.01
N LEU A 210 -1.30 -1.93 -15.68
CA LEU A 210 -1.60 -0.83 -14.78
C LEU A 210 -0.31 -0.16 -14.30
N ASN A 211 0.09 0.91 -14.98
CA ASN A 211 1.28 1.67 -14.61
C ASN A 211 0.95 2.70 -13.54
N THR A 212 1.79 2.75 -12.49
CA THR A 212 1.63 3.61 -11.31
C THR A 212 2.75 4.63 -11.16
N PHE A 213 3.91 4.42 -11.77
CA PHE A 213 5.09 5.26 -11.62
C PHE A 213 5.71 5.68 -12.98
N PRO A 214 6.28 6.90 -13.07
CA PRO A 214 6.06 8.04 -12.16
C PRO A 214 4.67 8.64 -12.35
N SER A 215 4.09 9.22 -11.30
CA SER A 215 2.67 9.64 -11.26
C SER A 215 2.24 10.58 -12.39
N ARG A 216 3.14 11.40 -12.93
CA ARG A 216 2.84 12.36 -14.01
C ARG A 216 2.75 11.70 -15.39
N VAL A 217 3.63 10.74 -15.65
CA VAL A 217 3.69 9.97 -16.92
C VAL A 217 3.96 8.52 -16.54
N PRO A 218 2.94 7.76 -16.13
CA PRO A 218 3.13 6.42 -15.61
C PRO A 218 3.51 5.42 -16.70
N VAL A 219 4.72 4.91 -16.62
CA VAL A 219 5.31 3.95 -17.57
C VAL A 219 5.73 2.63 -16.90
N PHE A 220 5.84 2.61 -15.56
CA PHE A 220 6.20 1.43 -14.79
C PHE A 220 5.07 1.00 -13.85
N SER A 221 4.90 -0.32 -13.71
CA SER A 221 3.93 -0.96 -12.83
C SER A 221 4.65 -1.47 -11.58
N LEU A 222 5.01 -0.55 -10.67
CA LEU A 222 5.77 -0.86 -9.45
C LEU A 222 4.88 -1.33 -8.31
N ASP A 223 3.68 -0.74 -8.22
CA ASP A 223 2.69 -1.07 -7.20
C ASP A 223 1.83 -2.25 -7.68
N ARG A 224 1.63 -3.24 -6.82
CA ARG A 224 0.97 -4.51 -7.19
C ARG A 224 0.14 -5.05 -6.04
N ILE A 225 -0.85 -5.88 -6.40
CA ILE A 225 -1.66 -6.66 -5.47
C ILE A 225 -1.61 -8.12 -5.92
N TYR A 226 -1.27 -9.02 -5.02
CA TYR A 226 -1.22 -10.46 -5.23
C TYR A 226 -2.19 -11.16 -4.28
N PRO A 227 -3.37 -11.56 -4.76
CA PRO A 227 -4.36 -12.29 -3.97
C PRO A 227 -4.13 -13.80 -3.94
N ARG A 228 -4.65 -14.45 -2.88
CA ARG A 228 -4.91 -15.88 -2.77
C ARG A 228 -6.29 -16.07 -2.15
N GLY A 229 -7.12 -16.98 -2.69
CA GLY A 229 -8.50 -17.18 -2.23
C GLY A 229 -9.44 -16.00 -2.55
N LEU A 230 -8.99 -15.05 -3.37
CA LEU A 230 -9.73 -13.87 -3.81
C LEU A 230 -9.62 -13.76 -5.34
N ARG A 231 -10.75 -13.61 -6.02
CA ARG A 231 -10.80 -13.42 -7.48
C ARG A 231 -10.97 -11.94 -7.81
N CYS A 232 -10.03 -11.38 -8.58
CA CYS A 232 -10.09 -10.00 -9.03
C CYS A 232 -11.23 -9.80 -10.06
N VAL A 233 -12.12 -8.86 -9.78
CA VAL A 233 -13.24 -8.48 -10.65
C VAL A 233 -12.85 -7.29 -11.53
N THR A 234 -12.25 -6.27 -10.93
CA THR A 234 -11.79 -5.07 -11.61
C THR A 234 -10.51 -4.54 -11.00
N SER A 235 -9.72 -3.84 -11.78
CA SER A 235 -8.53 -3.13 -11.29
C SER A 235 -8.30 -1.85 -12.07
N THR A 236 -7.95 -0.77 -11.37
CA THR A 236 -7.80 0.58 -11.95
C THR A 236 -6.66 1.34 -11.28
N VAL A 237 -6.17 2.35 -12.01
CA VAL A 237 -5.22 3.34 -11.49
C VAL A 237 -5.87 4.71 -11.64
N PRO A 238 -6.31 5.36 -10.55
CA PRO A 238 -6.81 6.73 -10.58
C PRO A 238 -5.80 7.67 -11.21
N ARG A 239 -6.26 8.52 -12.12
CA ARG A 239 -5.40 9.43 -12.90
C ARG A 239 -5.91 10.86 -12.81
N GLY A 240 -5.09 11.79 -13.29
CA GLY A 240 -5.42 13.22 -13.33
C GLY A 240 -4.46 14.08 -12.52
N THR A 241 -4.58 15.40 -12.67
CA THR A 241 -3.65 16.37 -12.08
C THR A 241 -3.61 16.34 -10.56
N ALA A 242 -4.72 16.03 -9.90
CA ALA A 242 -4.77 15.90 -8.44
C ALA A 242 -3.86 14.73 -7.99
N TRP A 243 -4.09 13.53 -8.49
CA TRP A 243 -3.30 12.33 -8.18
C TRP A 243 -1.82 12.51 -8.53
N ALA A 244 -1.54 13.10 -9.71
CA ALA A 244 -0.18 13.36 -10.16
C ALA A 244 0.60 14.36 -9.31
N ARG A 245 -0.05 15.06 -8.35
CA ARG A 245 0.58 16.01 -7.42
C ARG A 245 0.79 15.46 -6.01
N MET A 246 0.02 14.47 -5.59
CA MET A 246 0.02 13.97 -4.21
C MET A 246 1.27 13.16 -3.87
N SER A 247 1.68 12.26 -4.77
CA SER A 247 2.87 11.40 -4.64
C SER A 247 3.57 11.26 -5.98
N ASP A 248 4.76 10.69 -6.01
CA ASP A 248 5.45 10.25 -7.23
C ASP A 248 4.92 8.90 -7.76
N HIS A 249 4.14 8.17 -6.97
CA HIS A 249 3.31 7.04 -7.39
C HIS A 249 1.85 7.45 -7.59
N LEU A 250 1.10 6.62 -8.33
CA LEU A 250 -0.37 6.63 -8.37
C LEU A 250 -0.89 5.43 -7.57
N PRO A 251 -2.06 5.54 -6.91
CA PRO A 251 -2.65 4.39 -6.24
C PRO A 251 -3.11 3.34 -7.25
N LEU A 252 -2.97 2.06 -6.89
CA LEU A 252 -3.59 0.94 -7.58
C LEU A 252 -4.78 0.46 -6.76
N VAL A 253 -5.94 0.34 -7.39
CA VAL A 253 -7.19 -0.12 -6.76
C VAL A 253 -7.67 -1.38 -7.47
N ALA A 254 -8.11 -2.38 -6.71
CA ALA A 254 -8.74 -3.58 -7.25
C ALA A 254 -9.94 -4.00 -6.38
N GLU A 255 -10.93 -4.61 -7.01
CA GLU A 255 -12.09 -5.19 -6.36
C GLU A 255 -12.04 -6.71 -6.47
N PHE A 256 -12.37 -7.37 -5.39
CA PHE A 256 -12.31 -8.81 -5.26
C PHE A 256 -13.64 -9.38 -4.76
N VAL A 257 -13.90 -10.63 -5.13
CA VAL A 257 -14.87 -11.51 -4.50
C VAL A 257 -14.16 -12.74 -3.96
N ALA A 258 -14.74 -13.42 -2.99
CA ALA A 258 -14.20 -14.71 -2.56
C ALA A 258 -14.14 -15.68 -3.76
N ALA A 259 -13.04 -16.47 -3.87
CA ALA A 259 -12.80 -17.37 -5.01
C ALA A 259 -13.50 -18.72 -4.84
#